data_fed617744290e68f17732aab2c8f472c
#
_entry.id   fed617744290e68f17732aab2c8f472c
#
_cell.length_a   1.000
_cell.length_b   1.000
_cell.length_c   1.000
_cell.angle_alpha   90.00
_cell.angle_beta   90.00
_cell.angle_gamma   90.00
#
_symmetry.space_group_name_H-M   'P 1'
#
loop_
_entity.id
_entity.type
_entity.pdbx_description
1 polymer ?
#
loop_
_entity_poly.entity_id
_entity_poly.type
_entity_poly.pdbx_seq_one_letter_code
_entity_poly.pdbx_strand_id
1 'polypeptide(L)'
;WPGLLETMVRNLRRQEDRIRIFESGRVFSSQNGMSVERTCIGGAILGLAFAGQWDGARTGVDFFDLKGDVEALLSYGEIAHSSRWRSTENVAALHPGESAEILLQNKPIGLAGKLHPELADYYGLEQPVYLFELDLEEALARKIPHYKSVSRFPALSRDLSVVVSDEITASQ
;
A
#
# COMPACT_ATOMS: atom_id res chain seq x y z
N TRP A 1 5.19 3.51 12.13
CA TRP A 1 3.77 3.19 12.38
C TRP A 1 3.27 3.61 13.77
N PRO A 2 4.03 3.52 14.88
CA PRO A 2 3.50 3.88 16.20
C PRO A 2 2.94 5.31 16.25
N GLY A 3 3.65 6.30 15.70
CA GLY A 3 3.19 7.69 15.65
C GLY A 3 1.92 7.90 14.84
N LEU A 4 1.78 7.16 13.71
CA LEU A 4 0.55 7.16 12.92
C LEU A 4 -0.62 6.57 13.70
N LEU A 5 -0.42 5.43 14.38
CA LEU A 5 -1.46 4.79 15.19
C LEU A 5 -1.92 5.67 16.35
N GLU A 6 -0.99 6.30 17.08
CA GLU A 6 -1.33 7.26 18.12
C GLU A 6 -2.10 8.47 17.58
N THR A 7 -1.73 8.92 16.39
CA THR A 7 -2.45 10.02 15.73
C THR A 7 -3.85 9.60 15.31
N MET A 8 -4.05 8.37 14.82
CA MET A 8 -5.37 7.82 14.53
C MET A 8 -6.25 7.77 15.78
N VAL A 9 -5.73 7.24 16.90
CA VAL A 9 -6.46 7.21 18.18
C VAL A 9 -6.88 8.60 18.62
N ARG A 10 -6.00 9.60 18.47
CA ARG A 10 -6.35 10.99 18.80
C ARG A 10 -7.47 11.56 17.92
N ASN A 11 -7.48 11.23 16.64
CA ASN A 11 -8.51 11.68 15.72
C ASN A 11 -9.85 10.97 15.96
N LEU A 12 -9.84 9.66 16.23
CA LEU A 12 -11.04 8.92 16.62
C LEU A 12 -11.71 9.50 17.88
N ARG A 13 -10.91 9.92 18.88
CA ARG A 13 -11.44 10.60 20.07
C ARG A 13 -12.07 11.95 19.78
N ARG A 14 -11.79 12.53 18.61
CA ARG A 14 -12.42 13.77 18.09
C ARG A 14 -13.60 13.48 17.17
N GLN A 15 -14.05 12.22 17.13
CA GLN A 15 -15.19 11.76 16.33
C GLN A 15 -14.96 11.82 14.81
N GLU A 16 -13.67 11.77 14.37
CA GLU A 16 -13.36 11.58 12.96
C GLU A 16 -13.58 10.11 12.59
N ASP A 17 -14.52 9.84 11.70
CA ASP A 17 -14.91 8.49 11.29
C ASP A 17 -14.20 8.01 10.01
N ARG A 18 -13.41 8.88 9.38
CA ARG A 18 -12.62 8.59 8.19
C ARG A 18 -11.23 9.20 8.31
N ILE A 19 -10.23 8.34 8.46
CA ILE A 19 -8.85 8.77 8.68
C ILE A 19 -7.97 8.18 7.56
N ARG A 20 -7.25 9.06 6.85
CA ARG A 20 -6.19 8.72 5.90
C ARG A 20 -5.03 9.65 6.16
N ILE A 21 -3.96 9.12 6.69
CA ILE A 21 -2.78 9.89 7.11
C ILE A 21 -1.50 9.23 6.62
N PHE A 22 -0.49 10.03 6.39
CA PHE A 22 0.84 9.57 6.05
C PHE A 22 1.90 10.46 6.70
N GLU A 23 3.10 9.93 6.81
CA GLU A 23 4.30 10.67 7.21
C GLU A 23 5.50 10.16 6.44
N SER A 24 6.49 11.01 6.26
CA SER A 24 7.81 10.61 5.76
C SER A 24 8.86 10.85 6.83
N GLY A 25 9.79 9.94 6.93
CA GLY A 25 10.83 10.02 7.96
C GLY A 25 12.00 9.10 7.68
N ARG A 26 13.03 9.22 8.50
CA ARG A 26 14.20 8.36 8.44
C ARG A 26 14.02 7.16 9.37
N VAL A 27 14.28 5.99 8.84
CA VAL A 27 14.25 4.73 9.56
C VAL A 27 15.68 4.20 9.69
N PHE A 28 16.05 3.83 10.89
CA PHE A 28 17.36 3.26 11.18
C PHE A 28 17.23 1.76 11.43
N SER A 29 18.01 0.98 10.70
CA SER A 29 18.08 -0.48 10.88
C SER A 29 19.52 -0.91 11.11
N SER A 30 19.73 -2.01 11.86
CA SER A 30 21.05 -2.59 12.00
C SER A 30 21.23 -3.71 11.00
N GLN A 31 22.20 -3.58 10.11
CA GLN A 31 22.62 -4.63 9.19
C GLN A 31 24.10 -4.96 9.43
N ASN A 32 24.40 -6.19 9.80
CA ASN A 32 25.77 -6.65 10.11
C ASN A 32 26.50 -5.76 11.15
N GLY A 33 25.78 -5.23 12.14
CA GLY A 33 26.34 -4.35 13.16
C GLY A 33 26.57 -2.91 12.73
N MET A 34 26.24 -2.55 11.49
CA MET A 34 26.27 -1.17 11.00
C MET A 34 24.87 -0.58 10.98
N SER A 35 24.74 0.69 11.37
CA SER A 35 23.48 1.43 11.23
C SER A 35 23.27 1.81 9.77
N VAL A 36 22.16 1.36 9.20
CA VAL A 36 21.71 1.74 7.86
C VAL A 36 20.53 2.67 8.00
N GLU A 37 20.63 3.86 7.42
CA GLU A 37 19.57 4.86 7.37
C GLU A 37 18.85 4.77 6.02
N ARG A 38 17.50 4.81 6.06
CA ARG A 38 16.64 4.86 4.87
C ARG A 38 15.57 5.90 5.08
N THR A 39 15.22 6.62 4.03
CA THR A 39 14.05 7.51 4.04
C THR A 39 12.84 6.70 3.61
N CYS A 40 11.85 6.63 4.49
CA CYS A 40 10.61 5.89 4.25
C CYS A 40 9.41 6.85 4.22
N ILE A 41 8.36 6.44 3.50
CA ILE A 41 7.03 6.98 3.63
C ILE A 41 6.12 5.89 4.18
N GLY A 42 5.42 6.20 5.26
CA GLY A 42 4.41 5.33 5.86
C GLY A 42 3.05 5.98 5.84
N GLY A 43 2.01 5.18 5.74
CA GLY A 43 0.65 5.67 5.81
C GLY A 43 -0.29 4.70 6.48
N ALA A 44 -1.43 5.22 6.89
CA ALA A 44 -2.47 4.46 7.58
C ALA A 44 -3.86 4.94 7.16
N ILE A 45 -4.76 4.00 6.96
CA ILE A 45 -6.17 4.27 6.64
C ILE A 45 -7.09 3.51 7.58
N LEU A 46 -8.19 4.15 7.96
CA LEU A 46 -9.24 3.60 8.80
C LEU A 46 -10.58 4.29 8.49
N GLY A 47 -11.68 3.59 8.73
CA GLY A 47 -13.03 4.12 8.65
C GLY A 47 -13.67 3.97 7.28
N LEU A 48 -14.36 4.98 6.80
CA LEU A 48 -15.11 4.91 5.54
C LEU A 48 -14.19 4.98 4.31
N ALA A 49 -14.45 4.14 3.31
CA ALA A 49 -13.75 4.15 2.03
C ALA A 49 -13.93 5.49 1.29
N PHE A 50 -15.16 6.01 1.30
CA PHE A 50 -15.52 7.28 0.69
C PHE A 50 -16.01 8.27 1.74
N ALA A 51 -15.87 9.57 1.47
CA ALA A 51 -16.52 10.59 2.27
C ALA A 51 -18.04 10.33 2.27
N GLY A 52 -18.67 10.48 3.44
CA GLY A 52 -20.10 10.20 3.57
C GLY A 52 -20.93 11.00 2.56
N GLN A 53 -21.64 10.28 1.69
CA GLN A 53 -22.60 10.83 0.75
C GLN A 53 -23.99 10.39 1.20
N TRP A 54 -25.01 11.20 0.91
CA TRP A 54 -26.38 10.95 1.36
C TRP A 54 -27.01 9.69 0.73
N ASP A 55 -26.52 9.28 -0.44
CA ASP A 55 -27.01 8.14 -1.24
C ASP A 55 -26.02 6.96 -1.32
N GLY A 56 -24.84 7.09 -0.70
CA GLY A 56 -23.76 6.11 -0.77
C GLY A 56 -23.82 5.05 0.32
N ALA A 57 -23.49 3.80 -0.02
CA ALA A 57 -23.26 2.76 0.97
C ALA A 57 -22.10 3.16 1.89
N ARG A 58 -22.28 3.04 3.20
CA ARG A 58 -21.22 3.26 4.20
C ARG A 58 -20.32 2.04 4.27
N THR A 59 -19.44 1.89 3.28
CA THR A 59 -18.48 0.79 3.20
C THR A 59 -17.20 1.18 3.93
N GLY A 60 -16.72 0.32 4.80
CA GLY A 60 -15.40 0.49 5.44
C GLY A 60 -14.27 0.30 4.44
N VAL A 61 -13.11 0.88 4.76
CA VAL A 61 -11.88 0.63 3.99
C VAL A 61 -11.47 -0.84 4.06
N ASP A 62 -10.83 -1.31 3.00
CA ASP A 62 -10.25 -2.64 2.91
C ASP A 62 -8.78 -2.60 2.42
N PHE A 63 -8.19 -3.77 2.23
CA PHE A 63 -6.82 -3.89 1.71
C PHE A 63 -6.68 -3.29 0.31
N PHE A 64 -7.70 -3.36 -0.52
CA PHE A 64 -7.63 -2.86 -1.89
C PHE A 64 -7.73 -1.33 -1.96
N ASP A 65 -8.38 -0.69 -0.98
CA ASP A 65 -8.35 0.76 -0.83
C ASP A 65 -6.92 1.24 -0.53
N LEU A 66 -6.24 0.57 0.43
CA LEU A 66 -4.83 0.85 0.73
C LEU A 66 -3.93 0.60 -0.48
N LYS A 67 -4.14 -0.52 -1.16
CA LYS A 67 -3.40 -0.87 -2.37
C LYS A 67 -3.56 0.20 -3.45
N GLY A 68 -4.77 0.69 -3.67
CA GLY A 68 -5.03 1.78 -4.62
C GLY A 68 -4.29 3.07 -4.26
N ASP A 69 -4.26 3.46 -2.98
CA ASP A 69 -3.50 4.62 -2.51
C ASP A 69 -1.98 4.46 -2.76
N VAL A 70 -1.44 3.26 -2.48
CA VAL A 70 -0.02 2.94 -2.73
C VAL A 70 0.30 2.93 -4.22
N GLU A 71 -0.54 2.34 -5.05
CA GLU A 71 -0.36 2.31 -6.51
C GLU A 71 -0.44 3.73 -7.10
N ALA A 72 -1.34 4.57 -6.59
CA ALA A 72 -1.38 5.98 -6.96
C ALA A 72 -0.08 6.71 -6.61
N LEU A 73 0.48 6.46 -5.41
CA LEU A 73 1.78 7.00 -5.01
C LEU A 73 2.90 6.54 -5.93
N LEU A 74 2.98 5.24 -6.23
CA LEU A 74 3.99 4.66 -7.12
C LEU A 74 3.87 5.18 -8.56
N SER A 75 2.69 5.63 -8.98
CA SER A 75 2.47 6.20 -10.32
C SER A 75 3.24 7.50 -10.54
N TYR A 76 3.51 8.27 -9.48
CA TYR A 76 4.36 9.47 -9.57
C TYR A 76 5.82 9.16 -9.92
N GLY A 77 6.31 7.97 -9.57
CA GLY A 77 7.62 7.46 -9.96
C GLY A 77 7.62 6.74 -11.31
N GLU A 78 6.48 6.63 -12.01
CA GLU A 78 6.29 5.83 -13.23
C GLU A 78 6.60 4.33 -13.05
N ILE A 79 6.58 3.83 -11.81
CA ILE A 79 6.95 2.47 -11.46
C ILE A 79 5.73 1.58 -11.09
N ALA A 80 4.53 2.13 -11.03
CA ALA A 80 3.32 1.38 -10.67
C ALA A 80 3.13 0.12 -11.51
N HIS A 81 3.31 0.21 -12.84
CA HIS A 81 3.18 -0.93 -13.75
C HIS A 81 4.29 -1.98 -13.61
N SER A 82 5.39 -1.65 -12.92
CA SER A 82 6.52 -2.55 -12.69
C SER A 82 6.51 -3.11 -11.28
N SER A 83 5.61 -2.65 -10.43
CA SER A 83 5.45 -3.15 -9.07
C SER A 83 4.64 -4.45 -9.05
N ARG A 84 4.99 -5.32 -8.12
CA ARG A 84 4.28 -6.58 -7.85
C ARG A 84 4.00 -6.68 -6.37
N TRP A 85 2.91 -7.35 -6.05
CA TRP A 85 2.48 -7.61 -4.69
C TRP A 85 2.65 -9.09 -4.39
N ARG A 86 3.29 -9.42 -3.29
CA ARG A 86 3.49 -10.79 -2.84
C ARG A 86 2.97 -10.94 -1.41
N SER A 87 2.04 -11.84 -1.21
CA SER A 87 1.57 -12.17 0.14
C SER A 87 2.73 -12.53 1.06
N THR A 88 2.68 -12.09 2.32
CA THR A 88 3.69 -12.37 3.33
C THR A 88 3.01 -12.63 4.68
N GLU A 89 3.58 -13.52 5.47
CA GLU A 89 3.14 -13.81 6.84
C GLU A 89 4.18 -13.40 7.88
N ASN A 90 5.33 -12.88 7.43
CA ASN A 90 6.52 -12.70 8.26
C ASN A 90 6.63 -11.33 8.92
N VAL A 91 5.55 -10.53 8.95
CA VAL A 91 5.55 -9.18 9.54
C VAL A 91 4.70 -9.20 10.80
N ALA A 92 5.35 -9.25 11.96
CA ALA A 92 4.67 -9.38 13.25
C ALA A 92 3.65 -8.27 13.57
N ALA A 93 3.81 -7.08 12.96
CA ALA A 93 2.88 -5.96 13.15
C ALA A 93 1.64 -6.05 12.24
N LEU A 94 1.63 -6.93 11.25
CA LEU A 94 0.54 -7.07 10.29
C LEU A 94 -0.17 -8.41 10.43
N HIS A 95 -1.43 -8.43 10.03
CA HIS A 95 -2.24 -9.63 10.00
C HIS A 95 -1.70 -10.62 8.96
N PRO A 96 -1.40 -11.89 9.30
CA PRO A 96 -0.74 -12.83 8.39
C PRO A 96 -1.56 -13.15 7.13
N GLY A 97 -2.90 -13.12 7.21
CA GLY A 97 -3.78 -13.36 6.08
C GLY A 97 -4.10 -12.13 5.23
N GLU A 98 -3.71 -10.92 5.65
CA GLU A 98 -4.02 -9.66 4.96
C GLU A 98 -2.79 -8.75 4.91
N SER A 99 -1.65 -9.29 4.49
CA SER A 99 -0.41 -8.54 4.35
C SER A 99 0.38 -8.95 3.11
N ALA A 100 1.12 -7.99 2.55
CA ALA A 100 1.90 -8.19 1.35
C ALA A 100 3.20 -7.36 1.35
N GLU A 101 4.21 -7.90 0.71
CA GLU A 101 5.39 -7.17 0.29
C GLU A 101 5.15 -6.50 -1.06
N ILE A 102 5.69 -5.30 -1.21
CA ILE A 102 5.67 -4.54 -2.45
C ILE A 102 7.04 -4.68 -3.09
N LEU A 103 7.07 -5.22 -4.30
CA LEU A 103 8.30 -5.55 -5.03
C LEU A 103 8.42 -4.67 -6.27
N LEU A 104 9.62 -4.15 -6.51
CA LEU A 104 10.00 -3.51 -7.77
C LEU A 104 11.14 -4.32 -8.39
N GLN A 105 10.94 -4.89 -9.57
CA GLN A 105 11.92 -5.75 -10.24
C GLN A 105 12.45 -6.88 -9.33
N ASN A 106 11.57 -7.52 -8.56
CA ASN A 106 11.84 -8.54 -7.54
C ASN A 106 12.61 -8.05 -6.29
N LYS A 107 12.91 -6.76 -6.16
CA LYS A 107 13.48 -6.16 -4.95
C LYS A 107 12.34 -5.69 -4.05
N PRO A 108 12.30 -6.09 -2.77
CA PRO A 108 11.31 -5.54 -1.84
C PRO A 108 11.60 -4.07 -1.59
N ILE A 109 10.58 -3.23 -1.82
CA ILE A 109 10.62 -1.78 -1.61
C ILE A 109 9.65 -1.32 -0.52
N GLY A 110 8.81 -2.20 -0.02
CA GLY A 110 7.86 -1.85 1.03
C GLY A 110 6.97 -3.00 1.46
N LEU A 111 6.10 -2.68 2.40
CA LEU A 111 5.14 -3.56 3.05
C LEU A 111 3.79 -2.87 3.13
N ALA A 112 2.71 -3.64 3.05
CA ALA A 112 1.37 -3.16 3.28
C ALA A 112 0.49 -4.27 3.86
N GLY A 113 -0.49 -3.89 4.68
CA GLY A 113 -1.40 -4.87 5.24
C GLY A 113 -2.28 -4.30 6.34
N LYS A 114 -3.15 -5.16 6.84
CA LYS A 114 -3.99 -4.89 8.00
C LYS A 114 -3.16 -4.98 9.29
N LEU A 115 -3.39 -4.08 10.22
CA LEU A 115 -2.79 -4.12 11.54
C LEU A 115 -3.12 -5.44 12.24
N HIS A 116 -2.12 -6.03 12.92
CA HIS A 116 -2.32 -7.25 13.70
C HIS A 116 -3.36 -7.03 14.80
N PRO A 117 -4.30 -7.96 15.05
CA PRO A 117 -5.36 -7.78 16.03
C PRO A 117 -4.86 -7.43 17.44
N GLU A 118 -3.79 -8.06 17.92
CA GLU A 118 -3.22 -7.75 19.24
C GLU A 118 -2.73 -6.28 19.34
N LEU A 119 -2.20 -5.72 18.26
CA LEU A 119 -1.82 -4.32 18.22
C LEU A 119 -3.04 -3.41 18.13
N ALA A 120 -4.07 -3.81 17.38
CA ALA A 120 -5.32 -3.06 17.32
C ALA A 120 -5.94 -2.97 18.73
N ASP A 121 -6.00 -4.07 19.46
CA ASP A 121 -6.47 -4.12 20.84
C ASP A 121 -5.60 -3.26 21.78
N TYR A 122 -4.27 -3.33 21.64
CA TYR A 122 -3.37 -2.51 22.45
C TYR A 122 -3.60 -1.02 22.28
N TYR A 123 -3.88 -0.55 21.06
CA TYR A 123 -4.21 0.85 20.76
C TYR A 123 -5.68 1.21 20.98
N GLY A 124 -6.55 0.24 21.27
CA GLY A 124 -8.00 0.43 21.42
C GLY A 124 -8.69 0.78 20.10
N LEU A 125 -8.25 0.17 19.01
CA LEU A 125 -8.79 0.38 17.66
C LEU A 125 -9.79 -0.72 17.32
N GLU A 126 -11.08 -0.40 17.35
CA GLU A 126 -12.17 -1.36 17.10
C GLU A 126 -12.41 -1.62 15.61
N GLN A 127 -12.01 -0.67 14.75
CA GLN A 127 -12.17 -0.77 13.31
C GLN A 127 -10.89 -1.30 12.65
N PRO A 128 -11.01 -1.99 11.51
CA PRO A 128 -9.84 -2.41 10.73
C PRO A 128 -8.96 -1.22 10.34
N VAL A 129 -7.67 -1.34 10.60
CA VAL A 129 -6.64 -0.37 10.21
C VAL A 129 -5.73 -1.01 9.18
N TYR A 130 -5.49 -0.33 8.08
CA TYR A 130 -4.56 -0.76 7.06
C TYR A 130 -3.38 0.20 7.00
N LEU A 131 -2.18 -0.36 6.90
CA LEU A 131 -0.90 0.33 6.98
C LEU A 131 -0.03 0.00 5.78
N PHE A 132 0.78 0.96 5.36
CA PHE A 132 1.88 0.70 4.44
C PHE A 132 3.16 1.40 4.89
N GLU A 133 4.28 0.92 4.41
CA GLU A 133 5.59 1.57 4.47
C GLU A 133 6.33 1.29 3.17
N LEU A 134 6.92 2.32 2.57
CA LEU A 134 7.71 2.25 1.36
C LEU A 134 9.05 2.93 1.57
N ASP A 135 10.11 2.35 0.99
CA ASP A 135 11.36 3.04 0.77
C ASP A 135 11.13 4.18 -0.25
N LEU A 136 11.31 5.43 0.20
CA LEU A 136 10.95 6.59 -0.60
C LEU A 136 11.88 6.77 -1.80
N GLU A 137 13.16 6.43 -1.66
CA GLU A 137 14.14 6.56 -2.74
C GLU A 137 13.82 5.57 -3.87
N GLU A 138 13.50 4.34 -3.52
CA GLU A 138 13.11 3.30 -4.48
C GLU A 138 11.72 3.60 -5.10
N ALA A 139 10.78 4.10 -4.30
CA ALA A 139 9.43 4.43 -4.76
C ALA A 139 9.39 5.64 -5.71
N LEU A 140 10.34 6.56 -5.59
CA LEU A 140 10.44 7.76 -6.44
C LEU A 140 11.53 7.66 -7.50
N ALA A 141 12.19 6.50 -7.64
CA ALA A 141 13.22 6.28 -8.64
C ALA A 141 12.62 6.45 -10.05
N ARG A 142 12.85 7.61 -10.66
CA ARG A 142 12.35 7.91 -12.02
C ARG A 142 13.25 7.28 -13.07
N LYS A 143 12.65 6.52 -13.98
CA LYS A 143 13.28 6.24 -15.27
C LYS A 143 13.14 7.50 -16.14
N ILE A 144 14.23 7.94 -16.74
CA ILE A 144 14.17 9.02 -17.74
C ILE A 144 13.32 8.52 -18.90
N PRO A 145 12.18 9.18 -19.20
CA PRO A 145 11.31 8.72 -20.27
C PRO A 145 12.04 8.79 -21.61
N HIS A 146 12.09 7.66 -22.31
CA HIS A 146 12.58 7.62 -23.68
C HIS A 146 11.46 7.95 -24.64
N TYR A 147 11.69 8.90 -25.52
CA TYR A 147 10.75 9.22 -26.59
C TYR A 147 10.46 7.97 -27.44
N LYS A 148 9.17 7.62 -27.55
CA LYS A 148 8.67 6.66 -28.53
C LYS A 148 7.84 7.42 -29.54
N SER A 149 8.14 7.25 -30.84
CA SER A 149 7.34 7.86 -31.89
C SER A 149 5.89 7.35 -31.82
N VAL A 150 4.94 8.27 -31.94
CA VAL A 150 3.53 7.90 -31.99
C VAL A 150 3.26 7.08 -33.25
N SER A 151 2.55 5.94 -33.10
CA SER A 151 2.17 5.12 -34.23
C SER A 151 1.31 5.93 -35.20
N ARG A 152 1.65 5.87 -36.49
CA ARG A 152 0.85 6.47 -37.58
C ARG A 152 -0.31 5.58 -38.04
N PHE A 153 -0.38 4.36 -37.49
CA PHE A 153 -1.44 3.41 -37.82
C PHE A 153 -2.55 3.50 -36.76
N PRO A 154 -3.82 3.30 -37.15
CA PRO A 154 -4.92 3.22 -36.21
C PRO A 154 -4.72 2.05 -35.25
N ALA A 155 -5.19 2.22 -34.00
CA ALA A 155 -5.17 1.14 -33.04
C ALA A 155 -6.09 0.00 -33.44
N LEU A 156 -5.63 -1.24 -33.28
CA LEU A 156 -6.43 -2.43 -33.42
C LEU A 156 -6.66 -3.05 -32.05
N SER A 157 -7.92 -3.20 -31.66
CA SER A 157 -8.30 -3.92 -30.42
C SER A 157 -8.73 -5.33 -30.78
N ARG A 158 -8.30 -6.30 -30.00
CA ARG A 158 -8.74 -7.71 -30.10
C ARG A 158 -8.99 -8.24 -28.72
N ASP A 159 -10.09 -8.96 -28.57
CA ASP A 159 -10.40 -9.68 -27.34
C ASP A 159 -9.87 -11.11 -27.44
N LEU A 160 -9.28 -11.60 -26.37
CA LEU A 160 -8.79 -12.96 -26.24
C LEU A 160 -9.44 -13.59 -25.01
N SER A 161 -10.17 -14.69 -25.20
CA SER A 161 -10.68 -15.50 -24.10
C SER A 161 -9.82 -16.73 -23.95
N VAL A 162 -9.32 -16.95 -22.76
CA VAL A 162 -8.52 -18.13 -22.41
C VAL A 162 -9.16 -18.90 -21.26
N VAL A 163 -9.07 -20.20 -21.31
CA VAL A 163 -9.46 -21.08 -20.21
C VAL A 163 -8.17 -21.57 -19.55
N VAL A 164 -8.05 -21.33 -18.27
CA VAL A 164 -6.88 -21.73 -17.47
C VAL A 164 -7.35 -22.60 -16.31
N SER A 165 -6.45 -23.37 -15.71
CA SER A 165 -6.76 -24.12 -14.49
C SER A 165 -6.87 -23.16 -13.30
N ASP A 166 -7.63 -23.53 -12.26
CA ASP A 166 -7.83 -22.75 -11.05
C ASP A 166 -6.53 -22.49 -10.26
N GLU A 167 -5.46 -23.21 -10.58
CA GLU A 167 -4.14 -23.04 -9.98
C GLU A 167 -3.37 -21.81 -10.51
N ILE A 168 -3.81 -21.25 -11.65
CA ILE A 168 -3.16 -20.09 -12.29
C ILE A 168 -3.81 -18.82 -11.77
N THR A 169 -3.02 -17.99 -11.10
CA THR A 169 -3.50 -16.70 -10.59
C THR A 169 -3.61 -15.66 -11.71
N ALA A 170 -4.50 -14.68 -11.54
CA ALA A 170 -4.71 -13.60 -12.52
C ALA A 170 -3.46 -12.74 -12.80
N SER A 171 -2.43 -12.84 -11.96
CA SER A 171 -1.15 -12.13 -12.11
C SER A 171 -0.10 -12.90 -12.93
N GLN A 172 -0.37 -14.14 -13.32
CA GLN A 172 0.47 -14.96 -14.19
C GLN A 172 0.07 -14.82 -15.66
#